data_5cdd7707233daf81a05069b3fb12c8f3
#
_entry.id   5cdd7707233daf81a05069b3fb12c8f3
#
_cell.length_a   1.000
_cell.length_b   1.000
_cell.length_c   1.000
_cell.angle_alpha   90.00
_cell.angle_beta   90.00
_cell.angle_gamma   90.00
#
_symmetry.space_group_name_H-M   'P 1'
#
loop_
_entity.id
_entity.type
_entity.pdbx_description
1 polymer ?
#
loop_
_entity_poly.entity_id
_entity_poly.type
_entity_poly.pdbx_seq_one_letter_code
_entity_poly.pdbx_strand_id
1 'polypeptide(L)'
;MMCSIEELGSNRDMFPLAPENGLYILPEDAPVGESAISYLGLDDTVVEYEITSNRVDCFSILGIAREAAATFGKEFVPPVVTETGNNEDVNDYIKVSVKDDKLCSRYTARVVKNIRIAPSPEWMQCRLRAQGIRPINNIVDITNYVMEEYGQPMHAYDLDTIEDREIVVRRAAKGEQFVTLDGQERTLDDSVLMICDGKKAIGIAGIMGGENSMITDNVKTMLFEAACFDGTNIRLSGRKIGLRTDASAKFEKGLDPNTAIEAMNRACQLICLLYTSDAADEL
;
A
#
# COMPACT_ATOMS: atom_id res chain seq x y z
N MET A 1 27.32 -15.19 -18.20
CA MET A 1 26.32 -15.97 -18.94
C MET A 1 25.29 -14.99 -19.46
N MET A 2 24.79 -15.18 -20.67
CA MET A 2 23.75 -14.28 -21.24
C MET A 2 22.39 -14.93 -21.02
N CYS A 3 21.53 -14.32 -20.17
CA CYS A 3 20.26 -14.90 -19.77
C CYS A 3 19.12 -13.90 -19.93
N SER A 4 17.91 -14.39 -20.13
CA SER A 4 16.67 -13.62 -19.94
C SER A 4 16.35 -13.52 -18.45
N ILE A 5 15.38 -12.68 -18.09
CA ILE A 5 14.96 -12.57 -16.67
C ILE A 5 14.26 -13.84 -16.19
N GLU A 6 13.60 -14.57 -17.08
CA GLU A 6 12.95 -15.84 -16.78
C GLU A 6 13.96 -16.94 -16.49
N GLU A 7 15.08 -16.97 -17.22
CA GLU A 7 16.18 -17.90 -16.95
C GLU A 7 16.91 -17.60 -15.62
N LEU A 8 16.80 -16.38 -15.13
CA LEU A 8 17.29 -15.99 -13.79
C LEU A 8 16.28 -16.31 -12.69
N GLY A 9 15.12 -16.88 -13.02
CA GLY A 9 14.11 -17.32 -12.06
C GLY A 9 13.11 -16.25 -11.66
N SER A 10 12.99 -15.17 -12.44
CA SER A 10 12.02 -14.09 -12.20
C SER A 10 11.12 -13.87 -13.42
N ASN A 11 10.46 -12.74 -13.52
CA ASN A 11 9.55 -12.41 -14.63
C ASN A 11 9.49 -10.90 -14.85
N ARG A 12 8.82 -10.50 -15.95
CA ARG A 12 8.66 -9.09 -16.34
C ARG A 12 7.75 -8.27 -15.42
N ASP A 13 6.86 -8.91 -14.68
CA ASP A 13 6.04 -8.18 -13.70
C ASP A 13 6.91 -7.63 -12.56
N MET A 14 7.93 -8.41 -12.15
CA MET A 14 8.89 -7.99 -11.14
C MET A 14 10.01 -7.11 -11.68
N PHE A 15 10.34 -7.28 -12.97
CA PHE A 15 11.40 -6.53 -13.67
C PHE A 15 10.85 -5.94 -14.99
N PRO A 16 10.09 -4.83 -14.92
CA PRO A 16 9.39 -4.28 -16.09
C PRO A 16 10.30 -3.83 -17.25
N LEU A 17 11.57 -3.55 -16.96
CA LEU A 17 12.56 -3.19 -17.97
C LEU A 17 13.12 -4.39 -18.75
N ALA A 18 12.81 -5.62 -18.33
CA ALA A 18 13.23 -6.82 -19.04
C ALA A 18 12.52 -6.93 -20.40
N PRO A 19 13.22 -7.27 -21.50
CA PRO A 19 12.60 -7.45 -22.79
C PRO A 19 11.69 -8.69 -22.77
N GLU A 20 10.66 -8.70 -23.63
CA GLU A 20 9.72 -9.81 -23.73
C GLU A 20 10.37 -11.11 -24.22
N ASN A 21 11.31 -10.97 -25.15
CA ASN A 21 12.11 -12.07 -25.67
C ASN A 21 13.53 -11.56 -25.87
N GLY A 22 14.45 -12.01 -25.05
CA GLY A 22 15.85 -11.60 -25.20
C GLY A 22 16.63 -11.56 -23.89
N LEU A 23 17.86 -11.10 -24.01
CA LEU A 23 18.75 -10.97 -22.86
C LEU A 23 18.34 -9.81 -21.96
N TYR A 24 18.38 -10.04 -20.67
CA TYR A 24 18.23 -8.95 -19.72
C TYR A 24 19.52 -8.14 -19.63
N ILE A 25 19.46 -6.88 -20.02
CA ILE A 25 20.60 -5.96 -20.01
C ILE A 25 20.59 -5.22 -18.69
N LEU A 26 21.61 -5.44 -17.87
CA LEU A 26 21.81 -4.75 -16.61
C LEU A 26 22.21 -3.28 -16.86
N PRO A 27 21.99 -2.37 -15.88
CA PRO A 27 22.50 -1.00 -15.92
C PRO A 27 24.03 -0.93 -16.18
N GLU A 28 24.51 0.20 -16.71
CA GLU A 28 25.93 0.36 -17.07
C GLU A 28 26.87 0.30 -15.87
N ASP A 29 26.38 0.61 -14.68
CA ASP A 29 27.11 0.59 -13.41
C ASP A 29 27.18 -0.82 -12.77
N ALA A 30 26.50 -1.82 -13.36
CA ALA A 30 26.52 -3.18 -12.84
C ALA A 30 27.95 -3.77 -12.86
N PRO A 31 28.43 -4.35 -11.73
CA PRO A 31 29.79 -4.81 -11.63
C PRO A 31 30.05 -6.03 -12.53
N VAL A 32 31.00 -5.91 -13.44
CA VAL A 32 31.36 -6.96 -14.40
C VAL A 32 32.07 -8.11 -13.68
N GLY A 33 31.58 -9.33 -13.87
CA GLY A 33 32.15 -10.54 -13.30
C GLY A 33 31.57 -10.97 -11.97
N GLU A 34 30.66 -10.20 -11.40
CA GLU A 34 29.91 -10.58 -10.20
C GLU A 34 28.66 -11.41 -10.53
N SER A 35 27.98 -11.92 -9.49
CA SER A 35 26.76 -12.70 -9.64
C SER A 35 25.59 -11.80 -10.00
N ALA A 36 24.96 -12.00 -11.16
CA ALA A 36 23.75 -11.31 -11.54
C ALA A 36 22.57 -11.60 -10.58
N ILE A 37 22.54 -12.79 -9.98
CA ILE A 37 21.50 -13.18 -9.00
C ILE A 37 21.59 -12.26 -7.77
N SER A 38 22.80 -12.09 -7.22
CA SER A 38 23.01 -11.22 -6.04
C SER A 38 22.80 -9.75 -6.38
N TYR A 39 23.26 -9.30 -7.55
CA TYR A 39 23.04 -7.94 -8.01
C TYR A 39 21.54 -7.58 -8.14
N LEU A 40 20.72 -8.54 -8.58
CA LEU A 40 19.27 -8.38 -8.75
C LEU A 40 18.49 -8.65 -7.45
N GLY A 41 19.17 -8.99 -6.35
CA GLY A 41 18.53 -9.32 -5.07
C GLY A 41 17.68 -10.59 -5.13
N LEU A 42 18.04 -11.57 -5.96
CA LEU A 42 17.32 -12.84 -6.13
C LEU A 42 17.90 -13.99 -5.28
N ASP A 43 18.90 -13.70 -4.46
CA ASP A 43 19.56 -14.67 -3.54
C ASP A 43 18.99 -14.61 -2.12
N ASP A 44 17.84 -13.96 -1.93
CA ASP A 44 17.17 -13.87 -0.63
C ASP A 44 16.44 -15.19 -0.26
N THR A 45 16.16 -15.35 1.02
CA THR A 45 15.42 -16.50 1.54
C THR A 45 14.00 -16.06 1.91
N VAL A 46 13.03 -16.54 1.15
CA VAL A 46 11.61 -16.28 1.41
C VAL A 46 11.01 -17.44 2.19
N VAL A 47 10.36 -17.13 3.31
CA VAL A 47 9.66 -18.12 4.14
C VAL A 47 8.16 -17.87 4.05
N GLU A 48 7.43 -18.85 3.52
CA GLU A 48 5.98 -18.81 3.43
C GLU A 48 5.35 -19.32 4.73
N TYR A 49 4.44 -18.53 5.29
CA TYR A 49 3.70 -18.87 6.50
C TYR A 49 2.20 -19.07 6.19
N GLU A 50 1.66 -20.19 6.60
CA GLU A 50 0.21 -20.38 6.64
C GLU A 50 -0.35 -19.85 7.96
N ILE A 51 -0.96 -18.66 7.91
CA ILE A 51 -1.50 -17.98 9.08
C ILE A 51 -2.99 -18.30 9.23
N THR A 52 -3.38 -18.81 10.39
CA THR A 52 -4.79 -19.09 10.71
C THR A 52 -5.59 -17.80 10.89
N SER A 53 -6.88 -17.82 10.56
CA SER A 53 -7.74 -16.62 10.54
C SER A 53 -7.96 -15.96 11.91
N ASN A 54 -7.61 -16.63 13.01
CA ASN A 54 -7.68 -16.07 14.36
C ASN A 54 -6.38 -15.33 14.79
N ARG A 55 -5.35 -15.30 13.95
CA ARG A 55 -4.08 -14.64 14.20
C ARG A 55 -3.85 -13.48 13.19
N VAL A 56 -4.81 -12.56 13.18
CA VAL A 56 -4.78 -11.36 12.32
C VAL A 56 -3.52 -10.53 12.56
N ASP A 57 -3.05 -10.49 13.80
CA ASP A 57 -1.81 -9.85 14.22
C ASP A 57 -0.56 -10.36 13.48
N CYS A 58 -0.57 -11.61 13.02
CA CYS A 58 0.54 -12.23 12.29
C CYS A 58 0.48 -12.03 10.76
N PHE A 59 -0.54 -11.34 10.21
CA PHE A 59 -0.58 -11.00 8.79
C PHE A 59 0.30 -9.77 8.45
N SER A 60 1.44 -9.64 9.14
CA SER A 60 2.44 -8.59 8.95
C SER A 60 3.81 -9.05 9.39
N ILE A 61 4.84 -8.40 8.84
CA ILE A 61 6.24 -8.66 9.24
C ILE A 61 6.43 -8.40 10.75
N LEU A 62 5.90 -7.28 11.26
CA LEU A 62 6.00 -6.94 12.69
C LEU A 62 5.25 -7.93 13.58
N GLY A 63 4.11 -8.44 13.12
CA GLY A 63 3.36 -9.46 13.85
C GLY A 63 4.10 -10.78 13.94
N ILE A 64 4.66 -11.25 12.82
CA ILE A 64 5.51 -12.46 12.80
C ILE A 64 6.77 -12.26 13.64
N ALA A 65 7.43 -11.09 13.56
CA ALA A 65 8.61 -10.80 14.36
C ALA A 65 8.30 -10.83 15.86
N ARG A 66 7.16 -10.29 16.28
CA ARG A 66 6.69 -10.32 17.69
C ARG A 66 6.43 -11.76 18.15
N GLU A 67 5.78 -12.56 17.33
CA GLU A 67 5.50 -13.97 17.62
C GLU A 67 6.79 -14.80 17.71
N ALA A 68 7.72 -14.59 16.77
CA ALA A 68 9.02 -15.23 16.78
C ALA A 68 9.83 -14.84 18.02
N ALA A 69 9.83 -13.56 18.40
CA ALA A 69 10.52 -13.09 19.59
C ALA A 69 9.96 -13.77 20.86
N ALA A 70 8.62 -13.85 20.99
CA ALA A 70 7.99 -14.54 22.09
C ALA A 70 8.30 -16.05 22.11
N THR A 71 8.25 -16.70 20.95
CA THR A 71 8.52 -18.14 20.82
C THR A 71 9.97 -18.50 21.18
N PHE A 72 10.91 -17.68 20.75
CA PHE A 72 12.34 -17.95 20.96
C PHE A 72 12.92 -17.26 22.20
N GLY A 73 12.09 -16.61 23.02
CA GLY A 73 12.54 -15.89 24.22
C GLY A 73 13.50 -14.74 23.90
N LYS A 74 13.29 -14.05 22.80
CA LYS A 74 14.08 -12.89 22.35
C LYS A 74 13.30 -11.59 22.60
N GLU A 75 14.05 -10.50 22.68
CA GLU A 75 13.44 -9.17 22.73
C GLU A 75 12.84 -8.80 21.37
N PHE A 76 11.62 -8.27 21.39
CA PHE A 76 11.00 -7.68 20.19
C PHE A 76 11.39 -6.20 20.11
N VAL A 77 12.09 -5.84 19.06
CA VAL A 77 12.53 -4.45 18.81
C VAL A 77 11.84 -3.94 17.55
N PRO A 78 10.71 -3.22 17.69
CA PRO A 78 10.03 -2.61 16.55
C PRO A 78 10.83 -1.44 15.98
N PRO A 79 10.59 -1.05 14.72
CA PRO A 79 11.21 0.13 14.14
C PRO A 79 10.82 1.39 14.94
N VAL A 80 11.78 2.27 15.16
CA VAL A 80 11.53 3.56 15.79
C VAL A 80 10.97 4.50 14.72
N VAL A 81 9.72 4.91 14.90
CA VAL A 81 9.06 5.86 14.03
C VAL A 81 9.02 7.23 14.72
N THR A 82 9.70 8.21 14.16
CA THR A 82 9.64 9.59 14.61
C THR A 82 8.54 10.33 13.85
N GLU A 83 7.69 11.05 14.58
CA GLU A 83 6.70 11.92 13.92
C GLU A 83 7.41 13.04 13.18
N THR A 84 7.01 13.24 11.91
CA THR A 84 7.62 14.21 11.01
C THR A 84 6.63 15.28 10.56
N GLY A 85 5.60 15.54 11.37
CA GLY A 85 4.62 16.59 11.11
C GLY A 85 5.23 17.99 11.20
N ASN A 86 4.62 18.93 10.48
CA ASN A 86 4.85 20.36 10.68
C ASN A 86 3.74 20.96 11.56
N ASN A 87 3.75 22.28 11.77
CA ASN A 87 2.77 22.97 12.61
C ASN A 87 1.49 23.40 11.85
N GLU A 88 1.25 22.88 10.62
CA GLU A 88 0.04 23.20 9.88
C GLU A 88 -1.12 22.31 10.31
N ASP A 89 -2.33 22.87 10.37
CA ASP A 89 -3.52 22.08 10.71
C ASP A 89 -4.05 21.36 9.47
N VAL A 90 -4.18 20.04 9.54
CA VAL A 90 -4.73 19.22 8.45
C VAL A 90 -6.17 19.62 8.09
N ASN A 91 -6.92 20.18 9.02
CA ASN A 91 -8.30 20.64 8.78
C ASN A 91 -8.38 21.85 7.82
N ASP A 92 -7.27 22.56 7.58
CA ASP A 92 -7.18 23.61 6.56
C ASP A 92 -7.11 23.02 5.15
N TYR A 93 -6.79 21.75 5.02
CA TYR A 93 -6.58 21.06 3.74
C TYR A 93 -7.71 20.11 3.36
N ILE A 94 -8.28 19.41 4.32
CA ILE A 94 -9.25 18.35 4.08
C ILE A 94 -10.18 18.18 5.28
N LYS A 95 -11.45 17.87 5.00
CA LYS A 95 -12.42 17.45 6.00
C LYS A 95 -12.73 15.97 5.81
N VAL A 96 -12.95 15.25 6.90
CA VAL A 96 -13.32 13.84 6.87
C VAL A 96 -14.63 13.63 7.62
N SER A 97 -15.60 12.98 6.98
CA SER A 97 -16.86 12.62 7.62
C SER A 97 -17.17 11.14 7.39
N VAL A 98 -17.38 10.41 8.49
CA VAL A 98 -17.80 9.01 8.46
C VAL A 98 -19.31 8.96 8.74
N LYS A 99 -20.10 8.50 7.77
CA LYS A 99 -21.59 8.42 7.88
C LYS A 99 -22.04 7.08 8.47
N ASP A 100 -21.19 6.07 8.48
CA ASP A 100 -21.48 4.75 9.05
C ASP A 100 -20.28 4.30 9.92
N ASP A 101 -20.35 4.63 11.20
CA ASP A 101 -19.35 4.33 12.20
C ASP A 101 -19.25 2.83 12.56
N LYS A 102 -20.28 2.07 12.24
CA LYS A 102 -20.27 0.60 12.41
C LYS A 102 -19.46 -0.10 11.35
N LEU A 103 -19.45 0.44 10.13
CA LEU A 103 -18.69 -0.13 9.01
C LEU A 103 -17.29 0.47 8.87
N CYS A 104 -17.06 1.66 9.43
CA CYS A 104 -15.75 2.30 9.48
C CYS A 104 -15.48 2.80 10.89
N SER A 105 -14.79 2.00 11.69
CA SER A 105 -14.48 2.29 13.08
C SER A 105 -13.38 3.34 13.24
N ARG A 106 -12.53 3.51 12.23
CA ARG A 106 -11.48 4.53 12.17
C ARG A 106 -11.18 4.90 10.72
N TYR A 107 -11.02 6.19 10.49
CA TYR A 107 -10.49 6.73 9.25
C TYR A 107 -9.41 7.75 9.60
N THR A 108 -8.19 7.50 9.17
CA THR A 108 -7.04 8.37 9.40
C THR A 108 -6.58 8.92 8.06
N ALA A 109 -6.36 10.22 7.99
CA ALA A 109 -5.89 10.90 6.81
C ALA A 109 -4.72 11.82 7.16
N ARG A 110 -3.71 11.88 6.30
CA ARG A 110 -2.59 12.81 6.44
C ARG A 110 -2.20 13.40 5.08
N VAL A 111 -1.99 14.71 5.06
CA VAL A 111 -1.57 15.44 3.87
C VAL A 111 -0.05 15.50 3.81
N VAL A 112 0.50 15.18 2.64
CA VAL A 112 1.93 15.28 2.35
C VAL A 112 2.13 16.16 1.12
N LYS A 113 3.00 17.15 1.23
CA LYS A 113 3.26 18.16 0.19
C LYS A 113 4.62 17.96 -0.47
N ASN A 114 4.80 18.60 -1.63
CA ASN A 114 6.04 18.58 -2.42
C ASN A 114 6.41 17.17 -2.92
N ILE A 115 5.40 16.39 -3.27
CA ILE A 115 5.58 15.04 -3.79
C ILE A 115 6.22 15.10 -5.19
N ARG A 116 7.09 14.12 -5.44
CA ARG A 116 7.65 13.82 -6.75
C ARG A 116 7.58 12.32 -6.98
N ILE A 117 6.85 11.91 -8.00
CA ILE A 117 6.82 10.50 -8.39
C ILE A 117 8.17 10.10 -8.98
N ALA A 118 8.71 9.01 -8.48
CA ALA A 118 9.97 8.42 -8.92
C ALA A 118 9.96 6.91 -8.65
N PRO A 119 10.86 6.12 -9.24
CA PRO A 119 11.09 4.75 -8.78
C PRO A 119 11.47 4.72 -7.29
N SER A 120 11.03 3.69 -6.61
CA SER A 120 11.45 3.43 -5.22
C SER A 120 12.94 3.04 -5.17
N PRO A 121 13.64 3.27 -4.06
CA PRO A 121 15.00 2.80 -3.90
C PRO A 121 15.08 1.27 -3.99
N GLU A 122 16.21 0.75 -4.47
CA GLU A 122 16.38 -0.67 -4.78
C GLU A 122 16.10 -1.57 -3.57
N TRP A 123 16.53 -1.16 -2.37
CA TRP A 123 16.28 -1.94 -1.15
C TRP A 123 14.77 -2.17 -0.89
N MET A 124 13.92 -1.18 -1.20
CA MET A 124 12.46 -1.31 -1.05
C MET A 124 11.88 -2.20 -2.15
N GLN A 125 12.34 -2.01 -3.39
CA GLN A 125 11.91 -2.84 -4.52
C GLN A 125 12.28 -4.31 -4.30
N CYS A 126 13.50 -4.62 -3.82
CA CYS A 126 13.92 -5.99 -3.50
C CYS A 126 13.03 -6.63 -2.46
N ARG A 127 12.70 -5.92 -1.37
CA ARG A 127 11.83 -6.44 -0.32
C ARG A 127 10.39 -6.68 -0.79
N LEU A 128 9.85 -5.80 -1.64
CA LEU A 128 8.53 -6.00 -2.25
C LEU A 128 8.55 -7.20 -3.20
N ARG A 129 9.55 -7.29 -4.08
CA ARG A 129 9.72 -8.43 -5.00
C ARG A 129 9.83 -9.76 -4.25
N ALA A 130 10.56 -9.80 -3.13
CA ALA A 130 10.69 -11.00 -2.30
C ALA A 130 9.33 -11.47 -1.73
N GLN A 131 8.37 -10.57 -1.57
CA GLN A 131 7.00 -10.89 -1.15
C GLN A 131 6.02 -11.07 -2.32
N GLY A 132 6.51 -11.08 -3.56
CA GLY A 132 5.68 -11.24 -4.75
C GLY A 132 4.92 -9.97 -5.15
N ILE A 133 5.27 -8.81 -4.59
CA ILE A 133 4.63 -7.53 -4.90
C ILE A 133 5.45 -6.81 -5.96
N ARG A 134 4.80 -6.44 -7.06
CA ARG A 134 5.39 -5.68 -8.14
C ARG A 134 5.67 -4.24 -7.72
N PRO A 135 6.92 -3.74 -7.77
CA PRO A 135 7.20 -2.33 -7.58
C PRO A 135 6.61 -1.47 -8.72
N ILE A 136 6.05 -0.31 -8.38
CA ILE A 136 5.40 0.60 -9.33
C ILE A 136 6.04 1.98 -9.29
N ASN A 137 5.92 2.67 -8.16
CA ASN A 137 6.54 3.95 -7.89
C ASN A 137 6.63 4.18 -6.38
N ASN A 138 7.42 5.15 -5.96
CA ASN A 138 7.71 5.42 -4.56
C ASN A 138 6.48 5.58 -3.66
N ILE A 139 5.36 6.11 -4.16
CA ILE A 139 4.15 6.30 -3.36
C ILE A 139 3.40 4.98 -3.18
N VAL A 140 3.13 4.29 -4.28
CA VAL A 140 2.44 2.99 -4.25
C VAL A 140 3.28 1.96 -3.49
N ASP A 141 4.58 1.97 -3.70
CA ASP A 141 5.50 1.03 -3.05
C ASP A 141 5.59 1.28 -1.54
N ILE A 142 5.56 2.53 -1.08
CA ILE A 142 5.46 2.86 0.35
C ILE A 142 4.16 2.29 0.94
N THR A 143 3.01 2.47 0.28
CA THR A 143 1.75 1.93 0.79
C THR A 143 1.75 0.40 0.85
N ASN A 144 2.32 -0.26 -0.15
CA ASN A 144 2.50 -1.71 -0.16
C ASN A 144 3.51 -2.17 0.90
N TYR A 145 4.63 -1.48 1.04
CA TYR A 145 5.65 -1.78 2.04
C TYR A 145 5.08 -1.70 3.46
N VAL A 146 4.35 -0.64 3.77
CA VAL A 146 3.70 -0.47 5.08
C VAL A 146 2.59 -1.49 5.28
N MET A 147 1.85 -1.84 4.24
CA MET A 147 0.85 -2.90 4.31
C MET A 147 1.49 -4.25 4.70
N GLU A 148 2.64 -4.59 4.17
CA GLU A 148 3.35 -5.83 4.56
C GLU A 148 4.04 -5.70 5.93
N GLU A 149 4.64 -4.54 6.24
CA GLU A 149 5.33 -4.33 7.51
C GLU A 149 4.35 -4.31 8.71
N TYR A 150 3.21 -3.60 8.60
CA TYR A 150 2.23 -3.39 9.68
C TYR A 150 0.93 -4.20 9.54
N GLY A 151 0.67 -4.79 8.38
CA GLY A 151 -0.61 -5.44 8.10
C GLY A 151 -1.76 -4.47 7.81
N GLN A 152 -1.47 -3.18 7.66
CA GLN A 152 -2.44 -2.11 7.45
C GLN A 152 -2.44 -1.65 5.99
N PRO A 153 -3.46 -2.00 5.20
CA PRO A 153 -3.57 -1.45 3.85
C PRO A 153 -3.77 0.07 3.90
N MET A 154 -3.13 0.75 2.97
CA MET A 154 -3.19 2.20 2.83
C MET A 154 -3.57 2.58 1.40
N HIS A 155 -4.11 3.78 1.24
CA HIS A 155 -4.35 4.37 -0.06
C HIS A 155 -3.79 5.79 -0.13
N ALA A 156 -3.51 6.25 -1.34
CA ALA A 156 -3.03 7.61 -1.59
C ALA A 156 -3.89 8.25 -2.68
N TYR A 157 -4.31 9.49 -2.43
CA TYR A 157 -5.08 10.31 -3.37
C TYR A 157 -4.29 11.56 -3.73
N ASP A 158 -4.41 12.02 -4.96
CA ASP A 158 -4.02 13.39 -5.30
C ASP A 158 -5.01 14.36 -4.66
N LEU A 159 -4.55 15.14 -3.68
CA LEU A 159 -5.41 16.06 -2.94
C LEU A 159 -6.07 17.10 -3.86
N ASP A 160 -5.45 17.46 -4.98
CA ASP A 160 -6.01 18.44 -5.91
C ASP A 160 -7.17 17.89 -6.74
N THR A 161 -7.35 16.57 -6.79
CA THR A 161 -8.48 15.91 -7.46
C THR A 161 -9.68 15.68 -6.54
N ILE A 162 -9.53 15.90 -5.22
CA ILE A 162 -10.61 15.72 -4.24
C ILE A 162 -11.50 16.96 -4.25
N GLU A 163 -12.72 16.78 -4.74
CA GLU A 163 -13.72 17.85 -4.85
C GLU A 163 -14.19 18.29 -3.45
N ASP A 164 -14.40 19.61 -3.33
CA ASP A 164 -14.81 20.29 -2.10
C ASP A 164 -13.87 20.06 -0.88
N ARG A 165 -12.69 19.48 -1.10
CA ARG A 165 -11.71 19.15 -0.05
C ARG A 165 -12.37 18.38 1.10
N GLU A 166 -13.20 17.40 0.75
CA GLU A 166 -13.89 16.57 1.73
C GLU A 166 -13.78 15.07 1.36
N ILE A 167 -13.56 14.23 2.37
CA ILE A 167 -13.73 12.78 2.28
C ILE A 167 -15.01 12.41 3.04
N VAL A 168 -15.87 11.68 2.38
CA VAL A 168 -17.12 11.16 2.94
C VAL A 168 -17.15 9.64 2.84
N VAL A 169 -17.08 8.96 3.97
CA VAL A 169 -17.27 7.52 4.05
C VAL A 169 -18.76 7.22 4.21
N ARG A 170 -19.38 6.65 3.20
CA ARG A 170 -20.81 6.35 3.16
C ARG A 170 -21.14 5.01 2.49
N ARG A 171 -22.33 4.53 2.68
CA ARG A 171 -22.81 3.40 1.86
C ARG A 171 -23.08 3.87 0.43
N ALA A 172 -22.91 2.95 -0.53
CA ALA A 172 -23.35 3.18 -1.90
C ALA A 172 -24.87 3.35 -1.98
N ALA A 173 -25.33 4.07 -3.00
CA ALA A 173 -26.73 4.08 -3.34
C ALA A 173 -27.10 2.78 -4.10
N LYS A 174 -28.37 2.39 -4.05
CA LYS A 174 -28.84 1.22 -4.79
C LYS A 174 -28.72 1.45 -6.30
N GLY A 175 -27.93 0.61 -6.97
CA GLY A 175 -27.67 0.71 -8.40
C GLY A 175 -26.58 1.72 -8.75
N GLU A 176 -25.80 2.22 -7.79
CA GLU A 176 -24.70 3.15 -8.04
C GLU A 176 -23.67 2.48 -8.95
N GLN A 177 -23.30 3.15 -10.05
CA GLN A 177 -22.27 2.70 -10.97
C GLN A 177 -20.92 3.27 -10.55
N PHE A 178 -19.89 2.43 -10.59
CA PHE A 178 -18.55 2.84 -10.22
C PHE A 178 -17.51 2.09 -11.06
N VAL A 179 -16.51 2.82 -11.58
CA VAL A 179 -15.39 2.24 -12.32
C VAL A 179 -14.20 2.12 -11.39
N THR A 180 -13.73 0.89 -11.19
CA THR A 180 -12.58 0.58 -10.34
C THR A 180 -11.25 0.75 -11.11
N LEU A 181 -10.11 0.82 -10.39
CA LEU A 181 -8.77 0.98 -10.97
C LEU A 181 -8.39 -0.04 -12.04
N ASP A 182 -9.04 -1.21 -12.06
CA ASP A 182 -8.89 -2.24 -13.11
C ASP A 182 -9.71 -1.95 -14.38
N GLY A 183 -10.34 -0.76 -14.47
CA GLY A 183 -11.16 -0.32 -15.60
C GLY A 183 -12.52 -1.02 -15.70
N GLN A 184 -12.93 -1.79 -14.69
CA GLN A 184 -14.20 -2.51 -14.71
C GLN A 184 -15.34 -1.66 -14.12
N GLU A 185 -16.45 -1.57 -14.85
CA GLU A 185 -17.68 -0.95 -14.35
C GLU A 185 -18.44 -1.93 -13.44
N ARG A 186 -18.80 -1.46 -12.25
CA ARG A 186 -19.47 -2.26 -11.23
C ARG A 186 -20.75 -1.61 -10.78
N THR A 187 -21.82 -2.42 -10.65
CA THR A 187 -23.09 -1.98 -10.11
C THR A 187 -23.14 -2.32 -8.63
N LEU A 188 -23.28 -1.31 -7.80
CA LEU A 188 -23.24 -1.41 -6.35
C LEU A 188 -24.62 -1.29 -5.73
N ASP A 189 -24.73 -1.64 -4.45
CA ASP A 189 -25.91 -1.39 -3.63
C ASP A 189 -25.56 -0.92 -2.22
N ASP A 190 -26.54 -0.64 -1.41
CA ASP A 190 -26.45 -0.07 -0.07
C ASP A 190 -25.73 -0.97 0.98
N SER A 191 -25.34 -2.19 0.61
CA SER A 191 -24.49 -3.01 1.46
C SER A 191 -22.99 -2.69 1.32
N VAL A 192 -22.59 -2.01 0.24
CA VAL A 192 -21.19 -1.68 -0.07
C VAL A 192 -20.82 -0.34 0.55
N LEU A 193 -19.67 -0.30 1.24
CA LEU A 193 -19.12 0.94 1.79
C LEU A 193 -18.23 1.63 0.75
N MET A 194 -18.37 2.94 0.62
CA MET A 194 -17.68 3.77 -0.36
C MET A 194 -16.85 4.84 0.32
N ILE A 195 -15.73 5.17 -0.28
CA ILE A 195 -15.01 6.42 -0.06
C ILE A 195 -15.44 7.39 -1.16
N CYS A 196 -15.90 8.56 -0.76
CA CYS A 196 -16.35 9.61 -1.68
C CYS A 196 -15.58 10.90 -1.39
N ASP A 197 -15.50 11.76 -2.38
CA ASP A 197 -15.21 13.17 -2.15
C ASP A 197 -16.53 13.97 -1.95
N GLY A 198 -16.49 15.30 -1.98
CA GLY A 198 -17.66 16.12 -1.79
C GLY A 198 -18.74 15.96 -2.88
N LYS A 199 -18.44 15.31 -4.00
CA LYS A 199 -19.38 15.19 -5.15
C LYS A 199 -19.56 13.77 -5.66
N LYS A 200 -18.53 12.92 -5.66
CA LYS A 200 -18.52 11.62 -6.34
C LYS A 200 -17.85 10.54 -5.49
N ALA A 201 -18.10 9.29 -5.84
CA ALA A 201 -17.35 8.16 -5.30
C ALA A 201 -15.94 8.12 -5.90
N ILE A 202 -14.94 7.83 -5.06
CA ILE A 202 -13.52 7.73 -5.43
C ILE A 202 -12.89 6.40 -5.06
N GLY A 203 -13.60 5.53 -4.33
CA GLY A 203 -13.13 4.19 -4.00
C GLY A 203 -14.20 3.32 -3.36
N ILE A 204 -14.06 2.01 -3.49
CA ILE A 204 -14.77 1.01 -2.71
C ILE A 204 -13.93 0.74 -1.47
N ALA A 205 -14.46 1.10 -0.30
CA ALA A 205 -13.73 1.04 0.97
C ALA A 205 -13.10 -0.32 1.22
N GLY A 206 -11.78 -0.33 1.45
CA GLY A 206 -11.00 -1.54 1.76
C GLY A 206 -10.91 -2.58 0.64
N ILE A 207 -11.38 -2.28 -0.57
CA ILE A 207 -11.36 -3.21 -1.70
C ILE A 207 -10.51 -2.65 -2.84
N MET A 208 -10.93 -1.54 -3.47
CA MET A 208 -10.20 -0.96 -4.59
C MET A 208 -10.56 0.50 -4.80
N GLY A 209 -9.57 1.33 -5.11
CA GLY A 209 -9.77 2.73 -5.52
C GLY A 209 -10.51 2.87 -6.85
N GLY A 210 -10.94 4.06 -7.16
CA GLY A 210 -11.57 4.41 -8.43
C GLY A 210 -10.54 4.82 -9.48
N GLU A 211 -10.85 4.54 -10.75
CA GLU A 211 -10.06 5.04 -11.88
C GLU A 211 -9.92 6.57 -11.82
N ASN A 212 -10.97 7.25 -11.37
CA ASN A 212 -11.05 8.71 -11.26
C ASN A 212 -10.22 9.33 -10.12
N SER A 213 -9.54 8.53 -9.32
CA SER A 213 -8.72 8.97 -8.18
C SER A 213 -7.29 8.44 -8.20
N MET A 214 -6.88 7.88 -9.33
CA MET A 214 -5.53 7.33 -9.52
C MET A 214 -4.46 8.42 -9.38
N ILE A 215 -3.37 8.10 -8.66
CA ILE A 215 -2.19 8.95 -8.58
C ILE A 215 -1.50 9.01 -9.94
N THR A 216 -1.22 10.23 -10.40
CA THR A 216 -0.51 10.49 -11.65
C THR A 216 0.88 11.08 -11.37
N ASP A 217 1.74 11.12 -12.39
CA ASP A 217 3.10 11.70 -12.27
C ASP A 217 3.12 13.19 -11.93
N ASN A 218 1.97 13.87 -12.05
CA ASN A 218 1.84 15.31 -11.82
C ASN A 218 1.46 15.67 -10.38
N VAL A 219 1.23 14.70 -9.50
CA VAL A 219 0.84 14.93 -8.11
C VAL A 219 1.87 15.80 -7.39
N LYS A 220 1.39 16.80 -6.64
CA LYS A 220 2.22 17.71 -5.82
C LYS A 220 1.88 17.61 -4.34
N THR A 221 0.61 17.40 -4.05
CA THR A 221 0.10 17.25 -2.69
C THR A 221 -0.80 16.03 -2.67
N MET A 222 -0.53 15.11 -1.76
CA MET A 222 -1.34 13.92 -1.64
C MET A 222 -1.96 13.78 -0.27
N LEU A 223 -3.05 13.03 -0.22
CA LEU A 223 -3.71 12.56 0.98
C LEU A 223 -3.43 11.07 1.15
N PHE A 224 -2.75 10.70 2.23
CA PHE A 224 -2.70 9.31 2.66
C PHE A 224 -3.95 8.95 3.45
N GLU A 225 -4.47 7.76 3.19
CA GLU A 225 -5.54 7.10 3.92
C GLU A 225 -5.01 5.86 4.62
N ALA A 226 -5.36 5.70 5.90
CA ALA A 226 -5.29 4.45 6.62
C ALA A 226 -6.56 4.30 7.46
N ALA A 227 -7.33 3.26 7.24
CA ALA A 227 -8.65 3.11 7.86
C ALA A 227 -8.85 1.71 8.45
N CYS A 228 -9.85 1.55 9.30
CA CYS A 228 -10.30 0.26 9.78
C CYS A 228 -11.78 0.10 9.42
N PHE A 229 -12.04 -0.87 8.54
CA PHE A 229 -13.37 -1.22 8.05
C PHE A 229 -13.87 -2.52 8.68
N ASP A 230 -15.19 -2.71 8.75
CA ASP A 230 -15.77 -3.97 9.19
C ASP A 230 -15.41 -5.11 8.24
N GLY A 231 -14.64 -6.08 8.73
CA GLY A 231 -14.11 -7.17 7.92
C GLY A 231 -15.20 -8.05 7.31
N THR A 232 -16.34 -8.22 8.00
CA THR A 232 -17.49 -8.96 7.46
C THR A 232 -18.08 -8.23 6.28
N ASN A 233 -18.26 -6.93 6.38
CA ASN A 233 -18.75 -6.10 5.28
C ASN A 233 -17.80 -6.15 4.07
N ILE A 234 -16.49 -5.99 4.28
CA ILE A 234 -15.50 -6.07 3.19
C ILE A 234 -15.56 -7.42 2.48
N ARG A 235 -15.59 -8.53 3.23
CA ARG A 235 -15.69 -9.87 2.66
C ARG A 235 -16.96 -10.08 1.85
N LEU A 236 -18.12 -9.67 2.37
CA LEU A 236 -19.39 -9.82 1.68
C LEU A 236 -19.49 -8.92 0.45
N SER A 237 -19.02 -7.69 0.54
CA SER A 237 -18.97 -6.74 -0.57
C SER A 237 -18.04 -7.24 -1.68
N GLY A 238 -16.81 -7.65 -1.35
CA GLY A 238 -15.85 -8.20 -2.31
C GLY A 238 -16.39 -9.44 -3.03
N ARG A 239 -17.03 -10.36 -2.28
CA ARG A 239 -17.66 -11.54 -2.88
C ARG A 239 -18.83 -11.18 -3.83
N LYS A 240 -19.62 -10.17 -3.46
CA LYS A 240 -20.77 -9.73 -4.24
C LYS A 240 -20.37 -9.09 -5.57
N ILE A 241 -19.35 -8.25 -5.55
CA ILE A 241 -18.85 -7.58 -6.76
C ILE A 241 -17.83 -8.43 -7.54
N GLY A 242 -17.48 -9.63 -7.03
CA GLY A 242 -16.51 -10.53 -7.66
C GLY A 242 -15.09 -9.99 -7.64
N LEU A 243 -14.71 -9.22 -6.63
CA LEU A 243 -13.38 -8.60 -6.53
C LEU A 243 -12.72 -8.92 -5.19
N ARG A 244 -11.53 -9.49 -5.25
CA ARG A 244 -10.66 -9.73 -4.11
C ARG A 244 -9.27 -9.18 -4.40
N THR A 245 -8.76 -8.37 -3.49
CA THR A 245 -7.45 -7.74 -3.56
C THR A 245 -6.65 -8.08 -2.30
N ASP A 246 -5.33 -7.83 -2.30
CA ASP A 246 -4.49 -8.02 -1.12
C ASP A 246 -4.99 -7.17 0.06
N ALA A 247 -5.39 -5.92 -0.20
CA ALA A 247 -6.00 -5.05 0.79
C ALA A 247 -7.28 -5.68 1.38
N SER A 248 -8.21 -6.13 0.53
CA SER A 248 -9.46 -6.75 1.00
C SER A 248 -9.21 -8.05 1.77
N ALA A 249 -8.19 -8.82 1.40
CA ALA A 249 -7.79 -10.04 2.10
C ALA A 249 -7.27 -9.76 3.52
N LYS A 250 -6.62 -8.61 3.75
CA LYS A 250 -6.22 -8.16 5.08
C LYS A 250 -7.42 -7.60 5.87
N PHE A 251 -8.20 -6.69 5.28
CA PHE A 251 -9.38 -6.10 5.95
C PHE A 251 -10.43 -7.14 6.37
N GLU A 252 -10.69 -8.16 5.54
CA GLU A 252 -11.69 -9.21 5.85
C GLU A 252 -11.39 -10.01 7.13
N LYS A 253 -10.15 -9.97 7.61
CA LYS A 253 -9.72 -10.64 8.84
C LYS A 253 -10.01 -9.82 10.10
N GLY A 254 -10.29 -8.52 9.98
CA GLY A 254 -10.54 -7.61 11.09
C GLY A 254 -9.23 -7.01 11.61
N LEU A 255 -8.92 -5.80 11.19
CA LEU A 255 -7.70 -5.08 11.59
C LEU A 255 -7.92 -4.33 12.91
N ASP A 256 -6.83 -4.11 13.67
CA ASP A 256 -6.84 -3.26 14.85
C ASP A 256 -6.90 -1.77 14.42
N PRO A 257 -7.91 -1.00 14.88
CA PRO A 257 -8.02 0.41 14.57
C PRO A 257 -6.80 1.25 15.00
N ASN A 258 -6.00 0.80 15.96
CA ASN A 258 -4.82 1.52 16.43
C ASN A 258 -3.66 1.43 15.45
N THR A 259 -3.52 0.32 14.74
CA THR A 259 -2.46 0.13 13.73
C THR A 259 -2.53 1.17 12.61
N ALA A 260 -3.72 1.71 12.30
CA ALA A 260 -3.87 2.74 11.28
C ALA A 260 -3.01 4.00 11.53
N ILE A 261 -2.86 4.42 12.81
CA ILE A 261 -2.02 5.58 13.16
C ILE A 261 -0.54 5.23 13.06
N GLU A 262 -0.14 4.06 13.53
CA GLU A 262 1.25 3.61 13.49
C GLU A 262 1.71 3.46 12.03
N ALA A 263 0.91 2.81 11.19
CA ALA A 263 1.17 2.66 9.76
C ALA A 263 1.24 4.02 9.04
N MET A 264 0.34 4.95 9.37
CA MET A 264 0.36 6.30 8.82
C MET A 264 1.65 7.04 9.17
N ASN A 265 2.10 6.96 10.42
CA ASN A 265 3.35 7.59 10.85
C ASN A 265 4.55 6.95 10.13
N ARG A 266 4.56 5.63 9.97
CA ARG A 266 5.61 4.93 9.22
C ARG A 266 5.65 5.32 7.75
N ALA A 267 4.50 5.42 7.07
CA ALA A 267 4.44 5.87 5.69
C ALA A 267 5.00 7.29 5.53
N CYS A 268 4.64 8.21 6.43
CA CYS A 268 5.17 9.57 6.43
C CYS A 268 6.68 9.60 6.68
N GLN A 269 7.19 8.78 7.60
CA GLN A 269 8.63 8.66 7.83
C GLN A 269 9.36 8.16 6.57
N LEU A 270 8.84 7.12 5.91
CA LEU A 270 9.44 6.60 4.68
C LEU A 270 9.45 7.65 3.57
N ILE A 271 8.36 8.40 3.40
CA ILE A 271 8.36 9.52 2.45
C ILE A 271 9.43 10.54 2.78
N CYS A 272 9.51 10.99 4.03
CA CYS A 272 10.55 11.95 4.42
C CYS A 272 11.96 11.42 4.12
N LEU A 273 12.24 10.17 4.43
CA LEU A 273 13.52 9.55 4.13
C LEU A 273 13.83 9.55 2.63
N LEU A 274 12.84 9.26 1.77
CA LEU A 274 13.03 9.23 0.33
C LEU A 274 13.20 10.61 -0.31
N TYR A 275 12.68 11.67 0.31
CA TYR A 275 12.73 13.03 -0.25
C TYR A 275 13.79 13.94 0.40
N THR A 276 14.31 13.58 1.57
CA THR A 276 15.30 14.40 2.28
C THR A 276 16.73 13.90 2.16
N SER A 277 16.96 12.74 1.57
CA SER A 277 18.29 12.14 1.57
C SER A 277 18.87 11.93 0.17
N ASP A 278 19.93 12.68 -0.13
CA ASP A 278 21.13 12.14 -0.78
C ASP A 278 21.84 11.09 0.14
N ALA A 279 21.24 10.77 1.31
CA ALA A 279 21.76 9.92 2.36
C ALA A 279 21.07 8.53 2.41
N ALA A 280 20.44 8.09 1.33
CA ALA A 280 19.81 6.75 1.24
C ALA A 280 20.84 5.60 1.11
N ASP A 281 22.12 5.89 1.11
CA ASP A 281 23.20 4.90 1.00
C ASP A 281 23.71 4.37 2.35
N GLU A 282 23.11 4.75 3.49
CA GLU A 282 23.57 4.34 4.83
C GLU A 282 22.51 3.63 5.70
N LEU A 283 21.60 2.83 5.14
CA LEU A 283 20.71 1.99 5.94
C LEU A 283 20.79 0.51 5.57
#